data_75b1883dd99483ed2dab9595cf0c4696
#
_entry.id   75b1883dd99483ed2dab9595cf0c4696
#
_cell.length_a   1.000
_cell.length_b   1.000
_cell.length_c   1.000
_cell.angle_alpha   90.00
_cell.angle_beta   90.00
_cell.angle_gamma   90.00
#
_symmetry.space_group_name_H-M   'P 1'
#
loop_
_entity.id
_entity.type
_entity.pdbx_description
1 polymer ?
#
loop_
_entity_poly.entity_id
_entity_poly.type
_entity_poly.pdbx_seq_one_letter_code
_entity_poly.pdbx_strand_id
1 'polypeptide(L)'
;MITIVLMLPTAVYVHLRLPGIRRLMEGITILPIVIPPVVLIVGVLQIAPGPLKGTPYLLALEYVVLAMPFAYRAIDAGLRSLDLKTIVEASNSLGAGWARTLLRVLLPNLRTAVLAAVVLTVALVLGEYTMASLALYQTFPVWIYVNSQTSGQVSVAASLLALLVTWIFLMGITVLGTRQSRRTGGGSVTLFTVARQETRGN
;
A
#
# COMPACT_ATOMS: atom_id res chain seq x y z
N MET A 1 -4.04 5.94 2.12
CA MET A 1 -4.84 5.85 0.89
C MET A 1 -4.26 6.64 -0.27
N ILE A 2 -3.85 7.91 -0.08
CA ILE A 2 -3.23 8.74 -1.13
C ILE A 2 -2.05 8.02 -1.79
N THR A 3 -1.16 7.40 -1.02
CA THR A 3 -0.01 6.63 -1.53
C THR A 3 -0.42 5.58 -2.56
N ILE A 4 -1.49 4.84 -2.31
CA ILE A 4 -1.95 3.78 -3.21
C ILE A 4 -2.57 4.36 -4.47
N VAL A 5 -3.37 5.43 -4.33
CA VAL A 5 -3.98 6.15 -5.47
C VAL A 5 -2.91 6.72 -6.40
N LEU A 6 -1.76 7.15 -5.86
CA LEU A 6 -0.62 7.63 -6.65
C LEU A 6 0.21 6.47 -7.23
N MET A 7 0.51 5.46 -6.41
CA MET A 7 1.44 4.38 -6.81
C MET A 7 0.82 3.38 -7.78
N LEU A 8 -0.49 3.09 -7.66
CA LEU A 8 -1.14 2.11 -8.54
C LEU A 8 -1.11 2.53 -10.03
N PRO A 9 -1.63 3.71 -10.43
CA PRO A 9 -1.58 4.12 -11.84
C PRO A 9 -0.15 4.33 -12.31
N THR A 10 0.75 4.84 -11.46
CA THR A 10 2.16 5.04 -11.79
C THR A 10 2.85 3.71 -12.09
N ALA A 11 2.70 2.70 -11.21
CA ALA A 11 3.29 1.38 -11.42
C ALA A 11 2.75 0.70 -12.67
N VAL A 12 1.43 0.76 -12.91
CA VAL A 12 0.80 0.20 -14.11
C VAL A 12 1.33 0.90 -15.38
N TYR A 13 1.42 2.23 -15.37
CA TYR A 13 1.93 2.99 -16.49
C TYR A 13 3.39 2.65 -16.82
N VAL A 14 4.24 2.59 -15.79
CA VAL A 14 5.66 2.21 -15.93
C VAL A 14 5.80 0.81 -16.51
N HIS A 15 5.01 -0.16 -16.05
CA HIS A 15 5.05 -1.53 -16.57
C HIS A 15 4.66 -1.64 -18.05
N LEU A 16 3.65 -0.86 -18.49
CA LEU A 16 3.10 -0.95 -19.83
C LEU A 16 3.85 -0.10 -20.86
N ARG A 17 4.28 1.10 -20.46
CA ARG A 17 4.81 2.10 -21.37
C ARG A 17 6.32 2.33 -21.26
N LEU A 18 6.88 2.10 -20.08
CA LEU A 18 8.25 2.48 -19.77
C LEU A 18 9.02 1.36 -19.01
N PRO A 19 9.04 0.12 -19.54
CA PRO A 19 9.69 -1.00 -18.86
C PRO A 19 11.17 -0.76 -18.55
N GLY A 20 11.86 0.04 -19.37
CA GLY A 20 13.27 0.36 -19.20
C GLY A 20 13.58 1.20 -17.97
N ILE A 21 12.67 2.06 -17.50
CA ILE A 21 12.88 2.91 -16.31
C ILE A 21 12.38 2.25 -15.02
N ARG A 22 11.84 1.05 -15.08
CA ARG A 22 11.29 0.35 -13.92
C ARG A 22 12.32 0.19 -12.79
N ARG A 23 13.57 -0.21 -13.13
CA ARG A 23 14.66 -0.32 -12.13
C ARG A 23 14.99 1.04 -11.50
N LEU A 24 14.95 2.11 -12.28
CA LEU A 24 15.14 3.46 -11.77
C LEU A 24 14.01 3.86 -10.82
N MET A 25 12.75 3.55 -11.15
CA MET A 25 11.61 3.80 -10.28
C MET A 25 11.69 2.99 -8.97
N GLU A 26 12.12 1.73 -9.04
CA GLU A 26 12.41 0.93 -7.85
C GLU A 26 13.48 1.62 -6.98
N GLY A 27 14.55 2.13 -7.57
CA GLY A 27 15.60 2.87 -6.86
C GLY A 27 15.11 4.17 -6.23
N ILE A 28 14.38 4.99 -6.97
CA ILE A 28 13.86 6.28 -6.48
C ILE A 28 12.87 6.08 -5.33
N THR A 29 11.99 5.09 -5.44
CA THR A 29 11.01 4.82 -4.39
C THR A 29 11.63 4.32 -3.08
N ILE A 30 12.87 3.79 -3.11
CA ILE A 30 13.58 3.34 -1.91
C ILE A 30 14.26 4.51 -1.18
N LEU A 31 14.57 5.62 -1.85
CA LEU A 31 15.29 6.75 -1.26
C LEU A 31 14.72 7.22 0.09
N PRO A 32 13.40 7.34 0.29
CA PRO A 32 12.85 7.77 1.58
C PRO A 32 13.15 6.83 2.75
N ILE A 33 13.42 5.54 2.49
CA ILE A 33 13.82 4.58 3.55
C ILE A 33 15.30 4.74 3.90
N VAL A 34 16.13 5.07 2.90
CA VAL A 34 17.59 5.24 3.10
C VAL A 34 17.89 6.50 3.90
N ILE A 35 17.06 7.54 3.72
CA ILE A 35 17.19 8.79 4.48
C ILE A 35 16.57 8.57 5.88
N PRO A 36 17.33 8.81 6.96
CA PRO A 36 16.76 8.72 8.31
C PRO A 36 15.53 9.63 8.45
N PRO A 37 14.44 9.15 9.07
CA PRO A 37 13.21 9.93 9.22
C PRO A 37 13.44 11.32 9.88
N VAL A 38 14.38 11.40 10.81
CA VAL A 38 14.78 12.67 11.45
C VAL A 38 15.30 13.68 10.43
N VAL A 39 16.15 13.23 9.49
CA VAL A 39 16.73 14.12 8.47
C VAL A 39 15.65 14.57 7.49
N LEU A 40 14.76 13.67 7.12
CA LEU A 40 13.68 13.94 6.19
C LEU A 40 12.73 14.99 6.76
N ILE A 41 12.23 14.82 7.99
CA ILE A 41 11.31 15.78 8.62
C ILE A 41 11.97 17.15 8.84
N VAL A 42 13.21 17.20 9.32
CA VAL A 42 13.92 18.47 9.53
C VAL A 42 14.11 19.21 8.21
N GLY A 43 14.50 18.50 7.14
CA GLY A 43 14.61 19.08 5.81
C GLY A 43 13.28 19.64 5.30
N VAL A 44 12.21 18.87 5.42
CA VAL A 44 10.87 19.30 4.97
C VAL A 44 10.36 20.50 5.78
N LEU A 45 10.54 20.51 7.10
CA LEU A 45 10.14 21.64 7.94
C LEU A 45 10.86 22.96 7.57
N GLN A 46 12.09 22.88 7.02
CA GLN A 46 12.81 24.07 6.58
C GLN A 46 12.24 24.64 5.26
N ILE A 47 11.96 23.78 4.28
CA ILE A 47 11.55 24.19 2.95
C ILE A 47 10.04 24.28 2.77
N ALA A 48 9.24 23.69 3.65
CA ALA A 48 7.78 23.70 3.54
C ALA A 48 7.23 25.13 3.51
N PRO A 49 6.24 25.41 2.65
CA PRO A 49 5.54 26.68 2.63
C PRO A 49 4.91 27.00 3.98
N GLY A 50 4.95 28.28 4.39
CA GLY A 50 4.42 28.76 5.67
C GLY A 50 3.01 28.24 6.01
N PRO A 51 2.04 28.30 5.08
CA PRO A 51 0.68 27.79 5.33
C PRO A 51 0.57 26.29 5.62
N LEU A 52 1.56 25.48 5.22
CA LEU A 52 1.58 24.04 5.50
C LEU A 52 2.28 23.70 6.81
N LYS A 53 3.17 24.56 7.29
CA LYS A 53 3.87 24.36 8.58
C LYS A 53 2.86 24.35 9.73
N GLY A 54 3.00 23.37 10.61
CA GLY A 54 2.08 23.21 11.73
C GLY A 54 0.70 22.64 11.38
N THR A 55 0.49 22.18 10.13
CA THR A 55 -0.77 21.53 9.74
C THR A 55 -0.62 20.00 9.66
N PRO A 56 -1.66 19.23 9.99
CA PRO A 56 -1.64 17.78 9.84
C PRO A 56 -1.40 17.31 8.40
N TYR A 57 -1.66 18.17 7.42
CA TYR A 57 -1.44 17.87 6.00
C TYR A 57 0.02 17.68 5.65
N LEU A 58 0.92 18.44 6.29
CA LEU A 58 2.37 18.27 6.09
C LEU A 58 2.81 16.88 6.53
N LEU A 59 2.42 16.47 7.74
CA LEU A 59 2.71 15.13 8.26
C LEU A 59 2.10 14.02 7.40
N ALA A 60 0.87 14.24 6.90
CA ALA A 60 0.23 13.29 6.00
C ALA A 60 0.99 13.12 4.67
N LEU A 61 1.52 14.21 4.11
CA LEU A 61 2.35 14.17 2.90
C LEU A 61 3.67 13.42 3.14
N GLU A 62 4.31 13.65 4.28
CA GLU A 62 5.52 12.92 4.66
C GLU A 62 5.27 11.42 4.81
N TYR A 63 4.16 11.03 5.42
CA TYR A 63 3.74 9.63 5.51
C TYR A 63 3.45 9.01 4.13
N VAL A 64 2.94 9.79 3.19
CA VAL A 64 2.78 9.35 1.79
C VAL A 64 4.14 9.00 1.21
N VAL A 65 5.13 9.88 1.35
CA VAL A 65 6.49 9.68 0.84
C VAL A 65 7.15 8.47 1.51
N LEU A 66 7.07 8.36 2.83
CA LEU A 66 7.64 7.25 3.60
C LEU A 66 7.03 5.90 3.23
N ALA A 67 5.74 5.86 2.90
CA ALA A 67 5.03 4.63 2.54
C ALA A 67 5.18 4.24 1.06
N MET A 68 5.64 5.16 0.19
CA MET A 68 5.80 4.89 -1.25
C MET A 68 6.56 3.60 -1.58
N PRO A 69 7.72 3.32 -0.97
CA PRO A 69 8.48 2.13 -1.32
C PRO A 69 7.74 0.83 -1.01
N PHE A 70 7.01 0.78 0.09
CA PHE A 70 6.24 -0.41 0.49
C PHE A 70 5.04 -0.61 -0.43
N ALA A 71 4.30 0.47 -0.72
CA ALA A 71 3.16 0.43 -1.63
C ALA A 71 3.59 0.07 -3.06
N TYR A 72 4.68 0.69 -3.56
CA TYR A 72 5.19 0.39 -4.89
C TYR A 72 5.61 -1.07 -5.02
N ARG A 73 6.40 -1.60 -4.08
CA ARG A 73 6.87 -2.99 -4.11
C ARG A 73 5.74 -4.00 -4.06
N ALA A 74 4.73 -3.77 -3.22
CA ALA A 74 3.57 -4.65 -3.13
C ALA A 74 2.77 -4.67 -4.44
N ILE A 75 2.53 -3.50 -5.04
CA ILE A 75 1.82 -3.37 -6.32
C ILE A 75 2.66 -3.96 -7.46
N ASP A 76 3.97 -3.66 -7.51
CA ASP A 76 4.90 -4.18 -8.52
C ASP A 76 4.95 -5.71 -8.53
N ALA A 77 4.99 -6.33 -7.35
CA ALA A 77 4.94 -7.78 -7.21
C ALA A 77 3.64 -8.37 -7.80
N GLY A 78 2.51 -7.70 -7.56
CA GLY A 78 1.22 -8.09 -8.14
C GLY A 78 1.18 -7.91 -9.67
N LEU A 79 1.74 -6.82 -10.18
CA LEU A 79 1.81 -6.57 -11.62
C LEU A 79 2.67 -7.60 -12.37
N ARG A 80 3.75 -8.06 -11.73
CA ARG A 80 4.63 -9.12 -12.30
C ARG A 80 3.96 -10.47 -12.42
N SER A 81 2.94 -10.75 -11.63
CA SER A 81 2.20 -12.02 -11.68
C SER A 81 1.13 -12.06 -12.78
N LEU A 82 0.88 -10.95 -13.46
CA LEU A 82 -0.15 -10.82 -14.50
C LEU A 82 0.48 -10.63 -15.89
N ASP A 83 -0.13 -11.21 -16.88
CA ASP A 83 0.15 -10.84 -18.28
C ASP A 83 -0.59 -9.54 -18.63
N LEU A 84 -0.01 -8.43 -18.13
CA LEU A 84 -0.60 -7.10 -18.27
C LEU A 84 -0.85 -6.70 -19.72
N LYS A 85 0.07 -7.07 -20.62
CA LYS A 85 -0.02 -6.67 -22.02
C LYS A 85 -1.26 -7.27 -22.66
N THR A 86 -1.43 -8.57 -22.55
CA THR A 86 -2.59 -9.28 -23.08
C THR A 86 -3.90 -8.78 -22.48
N ILE A 87 -3.94 -8.56 -21.14
CA ILE A 87 -5.14 -8.07 -20.46
C ILE A 87 -5.54 -6.68 -20.95
N VAL A 88 -4.57 -5.78 -21.14
CA VAL A 88 -4.83 -4.41 -21.59
C VAL A 88 -5.20 -4.38 -23.07
N GLU A 89 -4.55 -5.17 -23.92
CA GLU A 89 -4.88 -5.29 -25.34
C GLU A 89 -6.31 -5.82 -25.52
N ALA A 90 -6.69 -6.87 -24.80
CA ALA A 90 -8.06 -7.39 -24.81
C ALA A 90 -9.09 -6.35 -24.36
N SER A 91 -8.79 -5.60 -23.29
CA SER A 91 -9.66 -4.53 -22.79
C SER A 91 -9.84 -3.41 -23.84
N ASN A 92 -8.75 -3.01 -24.49
CA ASN A 92 -8.77 -1.97 -25.53
C ASN A 92 -9.55 -2.44 -26.77
N SER A 93 -9.43 -3.70 -27.16
CA SER A 93 -10.18 -4.28 -28.30
C SER A 93 -11.70 -4.26 -28.06
N LEU A 94 -12.11 -4.28 -26.77
CA LEU A 94 -13.51 -4.11 -26.36
C LEU A 94 -13.93 -2.63 -26.20
N GLY A 95 -13.08 -1.68 -26.64
CA GLY A 95 -13.36 -0.24 -26.58
C GLY A 95 -13.24 0.38 -25.19
N ALA A 96 -12.56 -0.28 -24.23
CA ALA A 96 -12.37 0.31 -22.90
C ALA A 96 -11.23 1.34 -22.93
N GLY A 97 -11.50 2.56 -22.43
CA GLY A 97 -10.46 3.55 -22.21
C GLY A 97 -9.62 3.25 -20.96
N TRP A 98 -8.47 3.95 -20.82
CA TRP A 98 -7.48 3.74 -19.74
C TRP A 98 -8.10 3.66 -18.33
N ALA A 99 -8.92 4.62 -17.94
CA ALA A 99 -9.52 4.63 -16.62
C ALA A 99 -10.42 3.42 -16.37
N ARG A 100 -11.19 3.00 -17.40
CA ARG A 100 -12.05 1.81 -17.31
C ARG A 100 -11.22 0.54 -17.19
N THR A 101 -10.16 0.40 -17.96
CA THR A 101 -9.21 -0.71 -17.88
C THR A 101 -8.56 -0.77 -16.50
N LEU A 102 -8.06 0.35 -15.97
CA LEU A 102 -7.44 0.42 -14.65
C LEU A 102 -8.41 0.01 -13.54
N LEU A 103 -9.61 0.61 -13.51
CA LEU A 103 -10.55 0.45 -12.39
C LEU A 103 -11.38 -0.83 -12.46
N ARG A 104 -11.75 -1.28 -13.67
CA ARG A 104 -12.66 -2.43 -13.83
C ARG A 104 -11.96 -3.73 -14.20
N VAL A 105 -10.73 -3.66 -14.72
CA VAL A 105 -9.98 -4.85 -15.14
C VAL A 105 -8.75 -5.06 -14.26
N LEU A 106 -7.84 -4.09 -14.19
CA LEU A 106 -6.58 -4.27 -13.46
C LEU A 106 -6.76 -4.25 -11.95
N LEU A 107 -7.51 -3.29 -11.40
CA LEU A 107 -7.71 -3.16 -9.96
C LEU A 107 -8.33 -4.43 -9.32
N PRO A 108 -9.36 -5.06 -9.88
CA PRO A 108 -9.88 -6.32 -9.33
C PRO A 108 -8.88 -7.48 -9.38
N ASN A 109 -8.03 -7.53 -10.42
CA ASN A 109 -6.98 -8.54 -10.55
C ASN A 109 -5.80 -8.28 -9.59
N LEU A 110 -5.55 -7.02 -9.23
CA LEU A 110 -4.50 -6.60 -8.32
C LEU A 110 -4.96 -6.47 -6.85
N ARG A 111 -6.19 -6.85 -6.52
CA ARG A 111 -6.78 -6.65 -5.19
C ARG A 111 -5.90 -7.17 -4.05
N THR A 112 -5.25 -8.32 -4.23
CA THR A 112 -4.37 -8.91 -3.22
C THR A 112 -3.11 -8.06 -3.03
N ALA A 113 -2.51 -7.59 -4.10
CA ALA A 113 -1.35 -6.70 -4.07
C ALA A 113 -1.71 -5.33 -3.48
N VAL A 114 -2.86 -4.78 -3.86
CA VAL A 114 -3.38 -3.52 -3.29
C VAL A 114 -3.68 -3.69 -1.80
N LEU A 115 -4.28 -4.81 -1.40
CA LEU A 115 -4.51 -5.12 0.01
C LEU A 115 -3.19 -5.19 0.80
N ALA A 116 -2.18 -5.87 0.27
CA ALA A 116 -0.85 -5.91 0.88
C ALA A 116 -0.24 -4.51 0.99
N ALA A 117 -0.36 -3.67 -0.04
CA ALA A 117 0.09 -2.28 -0.01
C ALA A 117 -0.64 -1.46 1.06
N VAL A 118 -1.96 -1.64 1.23
CA VAL A 118 -2.76 -0.99 2.28
C VAL A 118 -2.28 -1.41 3.65
N VAL A 119 -2.16 -2.73 3.90
CA VAL A 119 -1.76 -3.28 5.19
C VAL A 119 -0.36 -2.77 5.59
N LEU A 120 0.61 -2.82 4.66
CA LEU A 120 1.96 -2.34 4.92
C LEU A 120 2.01 -0.84 5.18
N THR A 121 1.28 -0.04 4.40
CA THR A 121 1.21 1.42 4.59
C THR A 121 0.57 1.77 5.94
N VAL A 122 -0.52 1.12 6.30
CA VAL A 122 -1.21 1.38 7.57
C VAL A 122 -0.34 0.95 8.75
N ALA A 123 0.29 -0.22 8.69
CA ALA A 123 1.19 -0.70 9.74
C ALA A 123 2.36 0.27 9.98
N LEU A 124 2.96 0.78 8.90
CA LEU A 124 4.05 1.75 8.98
C LEU A 124 3.60 3.06 9.64
N VAL A 125 2.47 3.62 9.19
CA VAL A 125 1.96 4.92 9.68
C VAL A 125 1.51 4.83 11.14
N LEU A 126 0.88 3.71 11.54
CA LEU A 126 0.45 3.51 12.94
C LEU A 126 1.62 3.39 13.91
N GLY A 127 2.77 2.88 13.47
CA GLY A 127 3.97 2.76 14.27
C GLY A 127 4.92 3.96 14.21
N GLU A 128 4.60 4.97 13.39
CA GLU A 128 5.50 6.11 13.19
C GLU A 128 5.45 7.09 14.36
N TYR A 129 6.61 7.33 14.96
CA TYR A 129 6.82 8.23 16.10
C TYR A 129 7.67 9.45 15.73
N THR A 130 8.73 9.23 14.95
CA THR A 130 9.83 10.19 14.80
C THR A 130 9.41 11.47 14.09
N MET A 131 8.72 11.34 12.97
CA MET A 131 8.26 12.49 12.20
C MET A 131 7.18 13.25 12.96
N ALA A 132 6.23 12.52 13.59
CA ALA A 132 5.17 13.14 14.36
C ALA A 132 5.71 13.92 15.57
N SER A 133 6.67 13.35 16.29
CA SER A 133 7.26 14.02 17.47
C SER A 133 8.04 15.27 17.14
N LEU A 134 8.83 15.23 16.04
CA LEU A 134 9.62 16.38 15.58
C LEU A 134 8.76 17.47 14.93
N ALA A 135 7.65 17.08 14.30
CA ALA A 135 6.64 18.01 13.80
C ALA A 135 5.69 18.54 14.88
N LEU A 136 5.91 18.16 16.16
CA LEU A 136 5.13 18.56 17.33
C LEU A 136 3.65 18.12 17.28
N TYR A 137 3.37 17.00 16.60
CA TYR A 137 2.04 16.41 16.60
C TYR A 137 1.89 15.33 17.66
N GLN A 138 0.80 15.38 18.41
CA GLN A 138 0.44 14.34 19.38
C GLN A 138 -0.29 13.18 18.69
N THR A 139 0.49 12.29 18.08
CA THR A 139 -0.01 10.99 17.65
C THR A 139 -0.02 10.00 18.82
N PHE A 140 -0.67 8.84 18.63
CA PHE A 140 -0.72 7.84 19.71
C PHE A 140 0.67 7.33 20.15
N PRO A 141 1.64 7.04 19.23
CA PRO A 141 3.01 6.73 19.65
C PRO A 141 3.71 7.85 20.43
N VAL A 142 3.49 9.11 20.04
CA VAL A 142 4.04 10.27 20.74
C VAL A 142 3.43 10.39 22.14
N TRP A 143 2.11 10.18 22.26
CA TRP A 143 1.42 10.18 23.55
C TRP A 143 1.96 9.10 24.48
N ILE A 144 2.18 7.87 23.99
CA ILE A 144 2.79 6.78 24.79
C ILE A 144 4.15 7.21 25.29
N TYR A 145 4.99 7.78 24.44
CA TYR A 145 6.33 8.22 24.81
C TYR A 145 6.29 9.30 25.90
N VAL A 146 5.47 10.34 25.75
CA VAL A 146 5.34 11.41 26.73
C VAL A 146 4.88 10.86 28.08
N ASN A 147 3.89 9.96 28.09
CA ASN A 147 3.41 9.34 29.34
C ASN A 147 4.42 8.37 29.96
N SER A 148 5.35 7.81 29.18
CA SER A 148 6.40 6.94 29.71
C SER A 148 7.36 7.66 30.66
N GLN A 149 7.49 8.98 30.51
CA GLN A 149 8.34 9.82 31.36
C GLN A 149 7.73 10.05 32.76
N THR A 150 6.41 9.89 32.89
CA THR A 150 5.69 10.12 34.17
C THR A 150 5.16 8.83 34.78
N SER A 151 4.74 7.87 33.95
CA SER A 151 4.16 6.60 34.44
C SER A 151 4.50 5.46 33.45
N GLY A 152 5.56 4.72 33.78
CA GLY A 152 5.98 3.57 32.96
C GLY A 152 4.91 2.48 32.86
N GLN A 153 4.14 2.25 33.90
CA GLN A 153 3.09 1.22 33.93
C GLN A 153 1.97 1.54 32.95
N VAL A 154 1.50 2.80 32.90
CA VAL A 154 0.46 3.24 31.97
C VAL A 154 0.95 3.11 30.51
N SER A 155 2.20 3.48 30.26
CA SER A 155 2.77 3.41 28.91
C SER A 155 2.95 1.97 28.43
N VAL A 156 3.36 1.06 29.29
CA VAL A 156 3.45 -0.37 28.94
C VAL A 156 2.06 -0.93 28.64
N ALA A 157 1.08 -0.66 29.49
CA ALA A 157 -0.30 -1.11 29.25
C ALA A 157 -0.88 -0.55 27.94
N ALA A 158 -0.67 0.75 27.68
CA ALA A 158 -1.10 1.39 26.44
C ALA A 158 -0.40 0.81 25.21
N SER A 159 0.90 0.51 25.30
CA SER A 159 1.66 -0.10 24.20
C SER A 159 1.17 -1.51 23.87
N LEU A 160 0.91 -2.34 24.89
CA LEU A 160 0.37 -3.68 24.70
C LEU A 160 -1.03 -3.63 24.07
N LEU A 161 -1.88 -2.73 24.57
CA LEU A 161 -3.21 -2.52 24.02
C LEU A 161 -3.16 -2.04 22.57
N ALA A 162 -2.27 -1.08 22.25
CA ALA A 162 -2.05 -0.60 20.90
C ALA A 162 -1.62 -1.73 19.95
N LEU A 163 -0.65 -2.54 20.38
CA LEU A 163 -0.15 -3.68 19.62
C LEU A 163 -1.28 -4.67 19.33
N LEU A 164 -2.09 -5.00 20.35
CA LEU A 164 -3.20 -5.92 20.21
C LEU A 164 -4.29 -5.39 19.27
N VAL A 165 -4.68 -4.12 19.45
CA VAL A 165 -5.68 -3.45 18.57
C VAL A 165 -5.18 -3.37 17.14
N THR A 166 -3.91 -2.96 16.93
CA THR A 166 -3.30 -2.90 15.60
C THR A 166 -3.26 -4.29 14.95
N TRP A 167 -2.88 -5.32 15.70
CA TRP A 167 -2.84 -6.69 15.22
C TRP A 167 -4.24 -7.18 14.80
N ILE A 168 -5.25 -6.98 15.64
CA ILE A 168 -6.65 -7.35 15.33
C ILE A 168 -7.13 -6.60 14.08
N PHE A 169 -6.84 -5.29 13.99
CA PHE A 169 -7.23 -4.46 12.86
C PHE A 169 -6.61 -4.93 11.55
N LEU A 170 -5.29 -5.19 11.52
CA LEU A 170 -4.58 -5.67 10.35
C LEU A 170 -5.04 -7.09 9.95
N MET A 171 -5.27 -7.98 10.92
CA MET A 171 -5.85 -9.30 10.68
C MET A 171 -7.25 -9.17 10.09
N GLY A 172 -8.08 -8.28 10.61
CA GLY A 172 -9.42 -8.01 10.09
C GLY A 172 -9.38 -7.59 8.62
N ILE A 173 -8.54 -6.61 8.27
CA ILE A 173 -8.36 -6.16 6.87
C ILE A 173 -7.91 -7.33 5.99
N THR A 174 -6.94 -8.11 6.43
CA THR A 174 -6.39 -9.24 5.67
C THR A 174 -7.44 -10.33 5.44
N VAL A 175 -8.15 -10.73 6.49
CA VAL A 175 -9.20 -11.78 6.41
C VAL A 175 -10.36 -11.34 5.52
N LEU A 176 -10.84 -10.11 5.68
CA LEU A 176 -11.93 -9.56 4.85
C LEU A 176 -11.51 -9.48 3.38
N GLY A 177 -10.31 -9.00 3.11
CA GLY A 177 -9.78 -8.88 1.75
C GLY A 177 -9.58 -10.24 1.06
N THR A 178 -9.06 -11.23 1.77
CA THR A 178 -8.85 -12.58 1.21
C THR A 178 -10.13 -13.36 1.03
N ARG A 179 -11.14 -13.21 1.90
CA ARG A 179 -12.46 -13.83 1.73
C ARG A 179 -13.17 -13.37 0.46
N GLN A 180 -13.08 -12.10 0.15
CA GLN A 180 -13.64 -11.53 -1.08
C GLN A 180 -12.91 -12.06 -2.34
N SER A 181 -11.60 -12.38 -2.22
CA SER A 181 -10.81 -13.01 -3.27
C SER A 181 -11.26 -14.43 -3.63
N ARG A 182 -11.63 -15.25 -2.64
CA ARG A 182 -12.05 -16.65 -2.85
C ARG A 182 -13.45 -16.74 -3.50
N ARG A 183 -14.35 -15.80 -3.26
CA ARG A 183 -15.70 -15.83 -3.81
C ARG A 183 -15.78 -15.61 -5.33
N THR A 184 -14.79 -14.93 -5.93
CA THR A 184 -14.76 -14.65 -7.37
C THR A 184 -13.90 -15.63 -8.18
N GLY A 185 -13.06 -16.46 -7.54
CA GLY A 185 -12.18 -17.44 -8.20
C GLY A 185 -12.75 -18.86 -8.31
N GLY A 186 -13.91 -19.13 -7.75
CA GLY A 186 -14.48 -20.48 -7.68
C GLY A 186 -15.17 -21.01 -8.95
N GLY A 187 -15.28 -20.19 -9.99
CA GLY A 187 -16.07 -20.58 -11.17
C GLY A 187 -15.32 -21.30 -12.30
N SER A 188 -13.99 -21.31 -12.30
CA SER A 188 -13.23 -21.77 -13.47
C SER A 188 -12.66 -23.20 -13.39
N VAL A 189 -12.61 -23.79 -12.19
CA VAL A 189 -11.98 -25.11 -12.01
C VAL A 189 -12.94 -26.26 -12.40
N THR A 190 -14.25 -26.06 -12.30
CA THR A 190 -15.25 -27.10 -12.59
C THR A 190 -15.39 -27.41 -14.09
N LEU A 191 -15.15 -26.46 -14.97
CA LEU A 191 -15.31 -26.66 -16.41
C LEU A 191 -14.19 -27.52 -17.02
N PHE A 192 -12.96 -27.42 -16.50
CA PHE A 192 -11.85 -28.23 -17.01
C PHE A 192 -11.89 -29.69 -16.54
N THR A 193 -12.56 -29.97 -15.44
CA THR A 193 -12.70 -31.36 -14.92
C THR A 193 -13.75 -32.12 -15.72
N VAL A 194 -14.82 -31.46 -16.13
CA VAL A 194 -15.89 -32.07 -16.94
C VAL A 194 -15.38 -32.40 -18.37
N ALA A 195 -14.66 -31.48 -19.01
CA ALA A 195 -14.11 -31.69 -20.35
C ALA A 195 -13.08 -32.82 -20.42
N ARG A 196 -12.35 -33.10 -19.33
CA ARG A 196 -11.36 -34.18 -19.25
C ARG A 196 -11.99 -35.57 -19.06
N GLN A 197 -13.21 -35.67 -18.56
CA GLN A 197 -13.91 -36.94 -18.41
C GLN A 197 -14.57 -37.37 -19.73
N GLU A 198 -15.04 -36.44 -20.57
CA GLU A 198 -15.63 -36.79 -21.87
C GLU A 198 -14.60 -37.30 -22.88
N THR A 199 -13.32 -36.88 -22.83
CA THR A 199 -12.27 -37.39 -23.73
C THR A 199 -11.67 -38.73 -23.29
N ARG A 200 -12.05 -39.30 -22.17
CA ARG A 200 -11.59 -40.64 -21.68
C ARG A 200 -12.61 -41.73 -21.85
N GLY A 201 -13.81 -41.43 -22.35
CA GLY A 201 -14.92 -42.36 -22.50
C GLY A 201 -15.23 -42.77 -23.95
N ASN A 202 -14.36 -42.42 -24.92
CA ASN A 202 -14.52 -42.88 -26.32
C ASN A 202 -13.34 -43.69 -26.81
#